data_8dad51963ff896fdba721c87848b8c61
#
_entry.id   8dad51963ff896fdba721c87848b8c61
#
_cell.length_a   1.000
_cell.length_b   1.000
_cell.length_c   1.000
_cell.angle_alpha   90.00
_cell.angle_beta   90.00
_cell.angle_gamma   90.00
#
_symmetry.space_group_name_H-M   'P 1'
#
loop_
_entity.id
_entity.type
_entity.pdbx_description
1 polymer ?
#
loop_
_entity_poly.entity_id
_entity_poly.type
_entity_poly.pdbx_seq_one_letter_code
_entity_poly.pdbx_strand_id
1 'polypeptide(L)'
;MSRAVDPIEGSLTTRYVPARQLDLRLTLRPLRHGAGDPSVRLMADGGWLAFHTPRGPATLALKQHPDGDVVAHAWGAGAEWAINSVPELCGAGDEDDGVDLRRHPAVAHAAARFPGLRLTRSNRVLDALVPVVLEQEITATEALGAWQQLVRQHGELAPGPAVREGLGVVGEGSGVGGEGLRVQGSVVPRGLRVSPTAAAWAAMPSWDFRQAGITQRRWNVVQQAASRQVQLERTLRLGRGGPEVDRVLRALPGIGVWTSALIRQRAHGDPDAPAFGDAHISRGVCWVLAKELLPAAEADERMTELLQPWAGQRQRVVALLLAAGAEAPRRGPRASIPTHR
;
A
#
# COMPACT_ATOMS: atom_id res chain seq x y z
N MET A 1 -17.62 26.74 10.98
CA MET A 1 -17.35 27.50 9.74
C MET A 1 -16.31 26.72 8.94
N SER A 2 -16.70 26.12 7.83
CA SER A 2 -15.81 25.37 6.96
C SER A 2 -14.81 26.33 6.31
N ARG A 3 -13.53 26.22 6.65
CA ARG A 3 -12.47 26.98 5.95
C ARG A 3 -12.37 26.43 4.53
N ALA A 4 -12.61 27.28 3.54
CA ALA A 4 -12.39 26.95 2.14
C ALA A 4 -10.90 26.57 1.96
N VAL A 5 -10.65 25.49 1.23
CA VAL A 5 -9.29 25.07 0.86
C VAL A 5 -8.96 25.79 -0.43
N ASP A 6 -7.88 26.58 -0.47
CA ASP A 6 -7.45 27.26 -1.67
C ASP A 6 -7.07 26.24 -2.74
N PRO A 7 -7.64 26.32 -3.95
CA PRO A 7 -7.29 25.40 -5.03
C PRO A 7 -5.85 25.66 -5.48
N ILE A 8 -5.04 24.61 -5.56
CA ILE A 8 -3.75 24.63 -6.24
C ILE A 8 -4.02 24.67 -7.74
N GLU A 9 -3.35 25.53 -8.47
CA GLU A 9 -3.56 25.72 -9.91
C GLU A 9 -3.63 24.39 -10.68
N GLY A 10 -4.71 24.20 -11.42
CA GLY A 10 -4.95 23.00 -12.24
C GLY A 10 -5.30 21.72 -11.45
N SER A 11 -5.54 21.79 -10.13
CA SER A 11 -5.95 20.63 -9.33
C SER A 11 -7.46 20.59 -9.06
N LEU A 12 -7.99 19.37 -8.92
CA LEU A 12 -9.23 19.15 -8.18
C LEU A 12 -8.90 18.99 -6.70
N THR A 13 -9.74 19.55 -5.84
CA THR A 13 -9.50 19.54 -4.39
C THR A 13 -10.71 19.02 -3.64
N THR A 14 -10.48 18.26 -2.57
CA THR A 14 -11.52 17.85 -1.64
C THR A 14 -11.02 17.89 -0.21
N ARG A 15 -11.98 18.04 0.74
CA ARG A 15 -11.75 17.85 2.17
C ARG A 15 -12.59 16.67 2.62
N TYR A 16 -11.94 15.66 3.17
CA TYR A 16 -12.57 14.50 3.76
C TYR A 16 -12.49 14.58 5.29
N VAL A 17 -13.64 14.46 5.95
CA VAL A 17 -13.76 14.42 7.41
C VAL A 17 -13.96 12.96 7.81
N PRO A 18 -12.93 12.30 8.40
CA PRO A 18 -13.07 10.93 8.85
C PRO A 18 -14.12 10.82 9.97
N ALA A 19 -15.01 9.85 9.87
CA ALA A 19 -15.99 9.57 10.92
C ALA A 19 -15.36 9.03 12.22
N ARG A 20 -14.12 8.54 12.14
CA ARG A 20 -13.36 7.94 13.24
C ARG A 20 -11.90 8.41 13.19
N GLN A 21 -11.20 8.28 14.31
CA GLN A 21 -9.78 8.61 14.36
C GLN A 21 -9.00 7.93 13.23
N LEU A 22 -8.15 8.68 12.55
CA LEU A 22 -7.34 8.26 11.42
C LEU A 22 -5.87 8.62 11.69
N ASP A 23 -4.96 7.70 11.42
CA ASP A 23 -3.56 7.95 11.13
C ASP A 23 -3.35 7.70 9.63
N LEU A 24 -3.32 8.76 8.85
CA LEU A 24 -3.26 8.69 7.39
C LEU A 24 -1.99 7.99 6.90
N ARG A 25 -0.85 8.30 7.51
CA ARG A 25 0.43 7.69 7.12
C ARG A 25 0.45 6.20 7.37
N LEU A 26 -0.03 5.77 8.53
CA LEU A 26 -0.09 4.36 8.90
C LEU A 26 -1.08 3.60 7.99
N THR A 27 -2.21 4.21 7.68
CA THR A 27 -3.24 3.68 6.80
C THR A 27 -2.76 3.50 5.36
N LEU A 28 -1.99 4.46 4.82
CA LEU A 28 -1.46 4.40 3.46
C LEU A 28 -0.19 3.55 3.33
N ARG A 29 0.47 3.19 4.44
CA ARG A 29 1.75 2.47 4.45
C ARG A 29 1.74 1.18 3.61
N PRO A 30 0.68 0.35 3.60
CA PRO A 30 0.64 -0.87 2.79
C PRO A 30 0.72 -0.65 1.27
N LEU A 31 0.42 0.56 0.79
CA LEU A 31 0.47 0.90 -0.64
C LEU A 31 1.88 1.24 -1.12
N ARG A 32 2.84 1.46 -0.21
CA ARG A 32 4.21 1.84 -0.55
C ARG A 32 5.12 0.63 -0.64
N HIS A 33 5.84 0.50 -1.75
CA HIS A 33 6.82 -0.54 -2.02
C HIS A 33 8.25 -0.04 -1.74
N GLY A 34 8.62 -0.04 -0.44
CA GLY A 34 9.93 0.39 0.03
C GLY A 34 10.17 1.91 0.02
N ALA A 35 11.35 2.31 0.52
CA ALA A 35 11.71 3.72 0.68
C ALA A 35 11.86 4.46 -0.66
N GLY A 36 12.33 3.74 -1.70
CA GLY A 36 12.58 4.28 -3.04
C GLY A 36 11.43 4.11 -4.03
N ASP A 37 10.22 3.77 -3.57
CA ASP A 37 9.04 3.59 -4.44
C ASP A 37 8.84 4.81 -5.35
N PRO A 38 8.84 4.64 -6.68
CA PRO A 38 8.66 5.75 -7.60
C PRO A 38 7.21 6.23 -7.70
N SER A 39 6.23 5.46 -7.21
CA SER A 39 4.80 5.77 -7.33
C SER A 39 4.17 6.29 -6.04
N VAL A 40 4.83 6.07 -4.88
CA VAL A 40 4.31 6.48 -3.56
C VAL A 40 5.39 7.16 -2.73
N ARG A 41 5.09 8.35 -2.23
CA ARG A 41 5.91 9.10 -1.25
C ARG A 41 5.09 9.36 -0.02
N LEU A 42 5.44 8.73 1.12
CA LEU A 42 4.78 8.98 2.40
C LEU A 42 5.59 9.99 3.21
N MET A 43 4.89 10.93 3.83
CA MET A 43 5.38 11.94 4.76
C MET A 43 4.79 11.71 6.15
N ALA A 44 5.17 12.53 7.11
CA ALA A 44 4.68 12.40 8.49
C ALA A 44 3.16 12.56 8.59
N ASP A 45 2.60 13.48 7.83
CA ASP A 45 1.20 13.91 7.86
C ASP A 45 0.41 13.55 6.59
N GLY A 46 0.94 12.65 5.73
CA GLY A 46 0.24 12.26 4.50
C GLY A 46 1.14 11.66 3.44
N GLY A 47 0.90 12.00 2.16
CA GLY A 47 1.71 11.46 1.07
C GLY A 47 1.25 11.85 -0.33
N TRP A 48 2.05 11.41 -1.29
CA TRP A 48 1.82 11.52 -2.71
C TRP A 48 1.67 10.12 -3.31
N LEU A 49 0.65 9.93 -4.12
CA LEU A 49 0.39 8.70 -4.85
C LEU A 49 0.21 9.03 -6.33
N ALA A 50 0.90 8.29 -7.21
CA ALA A 50 0.72 8.38 -8.65
C ALA A 50 0.28 7.02 -9.20
N PHE A 51 -0.80 6.99 -9.95
CA PHE A 51 -1.44 5.75 -10.38
C PHE A 51 -2.34 5.93 -11.60
N HIS A 52 -2.63 4.81 -12.27
CA HIS A 52 -3.68 4.78 -13.28
C HIS A 52 -5.06 4.64 -12.64
N THR A 53 -6.00 5.37 -13.23
CA THR A 53 -7.44 5.23 -12.96
C THR A 53 -8.14 4.74 -14.22
N PRO A 54 -9.42 4.33 -14.17
CA PRO A 54 -10.19 4.02 -15.38
C PRO A 54 -10.30 5.18 -16.38
N ARG A 55 -9.98 6.42 -15.94
CA ARG A 55 -10.03 7.65 -16.76
C ARG A 55 -8.66 8.16 -17.18
N GLY A 56 -7.58 7.45 -16.84
CA GLY A 56 -6.21 7.82 -17.16
C GLY A 56 -5.34 8.06 -15.94
N PRO A 57 -4.09 8.58 -16.13
CA PRO A 57 -3.16 8.79 -15.04
C PRO A 57 -3.62 9.90 -14.09
N ALA A 58 -3.30 9.70 -12.81
CA ALA A 58 -3.56 10.67 -11.75
C ALA A 58 -2.40 10.76 -10.79
N THR A 59 -2.20 11.96 -10.24
CA THR A 59 -1.42 12.21 -9.04
C THR A 59 -2.37 12.67 -7.95
N LEU A 60 -2.24 12.11 -6.76
CA LEU A 60 -3.02 12.46 -5.58
C LEU A 60 -2.07 12.85 -4.45
N ALA A 61 -2.20 14.08 -3.96
CA ALA A 61 -1.56 14.55 -2.74
C ALA A 61 -2.58 14.53 -1.60
N LEU A 62 -2.21 13.93 -0.48
CA LEU A 62 -3.04 13.82 0.71
C LEU A 62 -2.30 14.44 1.89
N LYS A 63 -2.98 15.27 2.68
CA LYS A 63 -2.45 15.83 3.92
C LYS A 63 -3.48 15.77 5.02
N GLN A 64 -3.11 15.17 6.14
CA GLN A 64 -3.91 15.17 7.36
C GLN A 64 -3.59 16.40 8.19
N HIS A 65 -4.63 17.11 8.60
CA HIS A 65 -4.53 18.27 9.46
C HIS A 65 -4.58 17.87 10.94
N PRO A 66 -4.14 18.75 11.85
CA PRO A 66 -4.21 18.48 13.29
C PRO A 66 -5.61 18.25 13.84
N ASP A 67 -6.66 18.77 13.16
CA ASP A 67 -8.07 18.52 13.48
C ASP A 67 -8.57 17.13 13.07
N GLY A 68 -7.73 16.36 12.36
CA GLY A 68 -8.02 15.01 11.86
C GLY A 68 -8.53 14.97 10.43
N ASP A 69 -8.92 16.08 9.85
CA ASP A 69 -9.40 16.15 8.46
C ASP A 69 -8.29 15.88 7.46
N VAL A 70 -8.66 15.35 6.30
CA VAL A 70 -7.74 15.11 5.20
C VAL A 70 -8.08 16.03 4.03
N VAL A 71 -7.12 16.86 3.63
CA VAL A 71 -7.19 17.64 2.40
C VAL A 71 -6.46 16.88 1.29
N ALA A 72 -7.12 16.77 0.15
CA ALA A 72 -6.56 16.10 -1.01
C ALA A 72 -6.61 16.99 -2.26
N HIS A 73 -5.53 16.92 -3.05
CA HIS A 73 -5.41 17.55 -4.34
C HIS A 73 -5.08 16.49 -5.38
N ALA A 74 -5.73 16.55 -6.55
CA ALA A 74 -5.46 15.60 -7.62
C ALA A 74 -5.27 16.30 -8.97
N TRP A 75 -4.39 15.74 -9.78
CA TRP A 75 -4.03 16.21 -11.13
C TRP A 75 -4.10 15.07 -12.13
N GLY A 76 -4.21 15.40 -13.39
CA GLY A 76 -4.24 14.46 -14.52
C GLY A 76 -5.65 14.09 -14.97
N ALA A 77 -5.74 13.30 -16.04
CA ALA A 77 -7.02 12.86 -16.61
C ALA A 77 -7.87 12.05 -15.62
N GLY A 78 -7.22 11.36 -14.68
CA GLY A 78 -7.85 10.58 -13.62
C GLY A 78 -8.16 11.35 -12.34
N ALA A 79 -7.97 12.67 -12.29
CA ALA A 79 -8.07 13.48 -11.06
C ALA A 79 -9.43 13.35 -10.35
N GLU A 80 -10.53 13.36 -11.09
CA GLU A 80 -11.87 13.21 -10.53
C GLU A 80 -12.05 11.85 -9.84
N TRP A 81 -11.60 10.78 -10.49
CA TRP A 81 -11.64 9.44 -9.89
C TRP A 81 -10.77 9.36 -8.63
N ALA A 82 -9.57 9.97 -8.69
CA ALA A 82 -8.64 10.00 -7.56
C ALA A 82 -9.23 10.73 -6.34
N ILE A 83 -9.85 11.89 -6.55
CA ILE A 83 -10.55 12.64 -5.48
C ILE A 83 -11.68 11.82 -4.87
N ASN A 84 -12.49 11.16 -5.69
CA ASN A 84 -13.60 10.33 -5.23
C ASN A 84 -13.13 9.06 -4.49
N SER A 85 -11.88 8.62 -4.67
CA SER A 85 -11.30 7.48 -3.96
C SER A 85 -10.75 7.83 -2.56
N VAL A 86 -10.64 9.11 -2.21
CA VAL A 86 -10.04 9.55 -0.95
C VAL A 86 -10.68 8.92 0.29
N PRO A 87 -12.02 8.85 0.43
CA PRO A 87 -12.63 8.20 1.59
C PRO A 87 -12.18 6.75 1.77
N GLU A 88 -12.19 5.95 0.70
CA GLU A 88 -11.79 4.54 0.75
C GLU A 88 -10.28 4.36 1.01
N LEU A 89 -9.43 5.24 0.47
CA LEU A 89 -8.01 5.27 0.78
C LEU A 89 -7.77 5.59 2.26
N CYS A 90 -8.60 6.40 2.87
CA CYS A 90 -8.60 6.72 4.30
C CYS A 90 -9.32 5.67 5.16
N GLY A 91 -9.85 4.60 4.57
CA GLY A 91 -10.53 3.54 5.29
C GLY A 91 -11.96 3.88 5.71
N ALA A 92 -12.71 4.68 4.94
CA ALA A 92 -14.10 5.05 5.28
C ALA A 92 -15.01 3.84 5.46
N GLY A 93 -14.88 2.82 4.59
CA GLY A 93 -15.64 1.58 4.69
C GLY A 93 -14.96 0.50 5.55
N ASP A 94 -13.94 0.85 6.32
CA ASP A 94 -13.24 -0.08 7.22
C ASP A 94 -13.99 -0.17 8.55
N GLU A 95 -14.97 -1.07 8.63
CA GLU A 95 -15.79 -1.32 9.81
C GLU A 95 -15.07 -2.26 10.77
N ASP A 96 -14.97 -1.86 12.05
CA ASP A 96 -14.37 -2.63 13.13
C ASP A 96 -15.37 -2.88 14.28
N ASP A 97 -16.65 -2.68 14.02
CA ASP A 97 -17.71 -2.84 15.00
C ASP A 97 -17.84 -4.30 15.43
N GLY A 98 -17.92 -4.52 16.75
CA GLY A 98 -18.03 -5.85 17.34
C GLY A 98 -16.73 -6.66 17.45
N VAL A 99 -15.58 -6.09 17.03
CA VAL A 99 -14.29 -6.77 17.22
C VAL A 99 -13.81 -6.59 18.65
N ASP A 100 -13.75 -7.71 19.39
CA ASP A 100 -13.17 -7.68 20.73
C ASP A 100 -11.64 -7.75 20.70
N LEU A 101 -11.01 -6.61 20.59
CA LEU A 101 -9.53 -6.48 20.60
C LEU A 101 -8.94 -6.69 22.01
N ARG A 102 -9.77 -6.79 23.07
CA ARG A 102 -9.31 -6.98 24.45
C ARG A 102 -9.07 -8.46 24.79
N ARG A 103 -9.42 -9.38 23.92
CA ARG A 103 -9.22 -10.83 24.11
C ARG A 103 -7.79 -11.23 24.40
N HIS A 104 -6.81 -10.43 23.91
CA HIS A 104 -5.39 -10.67 24.17
C HIS A 104 -4.68 -9.36 24.54
N PRO A 105 -3.86 -9.33 25.63
CA PRO A 105 -3.21 -8.09 26.08
C PRO A 105 -2.36 -7.41 25.03
N ALA A 106 -1.61 -8.15 24.21
CA ALA A 106 -0.77 -7.58 23.16
C ALA A 106 -1.61 -6.90 22.06
N VAL A 107 -2.78 -7.46 21.70
CA VAL A 107 -3.70 -6.87 20.72
C VAL A 107 -4.34 -5.62 21.31
N ALA A 108 -4.81 -5.68 22.57
CA ALA A 108 -5.35 -4.51 23.28
C ALA A 108 -4.35 -3.37 23.35
N HIS A 109 -3.08 -3.68 23.71
CA HIS A 109 -1.99 -2.69 23.74
C HIS A 109 -1.74 -2.09 22.36
N ALA A 110 -1.66 -2.91 21.31
CA ALA A 110 -1.46 -2.42 19.95
C ALA A 110 -2.62 -1.53 19.49
N ALA A 111 -3.87 -1.91 19.76
CA ALA A 111 -5.05 -1.12 19.44
C ALA A 111 -5.06 0.23 20.18
N ALA A 112 -4.69 0.25 21.46
CA ALA A 112 -4.58 1.49 22.24
C ALA A 112 -3.45 2.41 21.74
N ARG A 113 -2.35 1.82 21.24
CA ARG A 113 -1.22 2.58 20.70
C ARG A 113 -1.47 3.14 19.30
N PHE A 114 -2.28 2.47 18.50
CA PHE A 114 -2.56 2.83 17.10
C PHE A 114 -4.06 2.98 16.84
N PRO A 115 -4.77 3.83 17.58
CA PRO A 115 -6.23 3.95 17.47
C PRO A 115 -6.70 4.50 16.12
N GLY A 116 -5.79 5.15 15.39
CA GLY A 116 -6.03 5.69 14.04
C GLY A 116 -5.67 4.73 12.89
N LEU A 117 -5.21 3.50 13.17
CA LEU A 117 -4.97 2.53 12.10
C LEU A 117 -6.28 2.15 11.42
N ARG A 118 -6.35 2.31 10.09
CA ARG A 118 -7.45 1.88 9.24
C ARG A 118 -6.93 0.99 8.13
N LEU A 119 -7.80 0.14 7.58
CA LEU A 119 -7.46 -0.69 6.43
C LEU A 119 -7.82 0.06 5.15
N THR A 120 -6.79 0.52 4.46
CA THR A 120 -6.93 1.24 3.19
C THR A 120 -7.54 0.34 2.11
N ARG A 121 -8.30 0.94 1.18
CA ARG A 121 -8.79 0.30 -0.03
C ARG A 121 -8.41 1.13 -1.24
N SER A 122 -7.48 0.62 -2.05
CA SER A 122 -7.00 1.39 -3.21
C SER A 122 -7.94 1.29 -4.42
N ASN A 123 -8.82 0.30 -4.47
CA ASN A 123 -9.67 -0.01 -5.63
C ASN A 123 -8.88 -0.20 -6.94
N ARG A 124 -7.66 -0.77 -6.85
CA ARG A 124 -6.76 -0.99 -7.99
C ARG A 124 -6.06 -2.34 -7.84
N VAL A 125 -6.67 -3.36 -8.45
CA VAL A 125 -6.22 -4.76 -8.28
C VAL A 125 -4.88 -4.99 -8.96
N LEU A 126 -4.69 -4.50 -10.19
CA LEU A 126 -3.44 -4.70 -10.93
C LEU A 126 -2.26 -3.98 -10.26
N ASP A 127 -2.46 -2.75 -9.76
CA ASP A 127 -1.44 -1.99 -9.04
C ASP A 127 -1.01 -2.67 -7.73
N ALA A 128 -1.94 -3.38 -7.07
CA ALA A 128 -1.61 -4.18 -5.89
C ALA A 128 -0.94 -5.51 -6.26
N LEU A 129 -1.32 -6.12 -7.40
CA LEU A 129 -0.87 -7.45 -7.82
C LEU A 129 0.58 -7.43 -8.31
N VAL A 130 0.94 -6.50 -9.21
CA VAL A 130 2.25 -6.52 -9.86
C VAL A 130 3.39 -6.51 -8.84
N PRO A 131 3.47 -5.55 -7.90
CA PRO A 131 4.56 -5.55 -6.91
C PRO A 131 4.63 -6.83 -6.09
N VAL A 132 3.46 -7.38 -5.69
CA VAL A 132 3.41 -8.63 -4.90
C VAL A 132 3.94 -9.82 -5.70
N VAL A 133 3.66 -9.91 -6.99
CA VAL A 133 4.23 -10.96 -7.85
C VAL A 133 5.75 -10.80 -7.97
N LEU A 134 6.25 -9.56 -8.02
CA LEU A 134 7.70 -9.32 -8.03
C LEU A 134 8.37 -9.73 -6.72
N GLU A 135 7.67 -9.72 -5.59
CA GLU A 135 8.15 -10.14 -4.27
C GLU A 135 8.26 -11.68 -4.11
N GLN A 136 7.66 -12.47 -5.01
CA GLN A 136 7.73 -13.94 -4.91
C GLN A 136 9.15 -14.47 -5.10
N GLU A 137 9.55 -15.46 -4.29
CA GLU A 137 10.77 -16.25 -4.45
C GLU A 137 12.11 -15.48 -4.41
N ILE A 138 12.13 -14.19 -4.02
CA ILE A 138 13.35 -13.38 -3.90
C ILE A 138 13.31 -12.55 -2.61
N THR A 139 14.46 -11.93 -2.30
CA THR A 139 14.55 -11.06 -1.15
C THR A 139 13.73 -9.77 -1.38
N ALA A 140 13.24 -9.17 -0.29
CA ALA A 140 12.54 -7.89 -0.36
C ALA A 140 13.38 -6.80 -1.06
N THR A 141 14.69 -6.79 -0.86
CA THR A 141 15.60 -5.80 -1.48
C THR A 141 15.63 -5.96 -3.01
N GLU A 142 15.72 -7.18 -3.51
CA GLU A 142 15.71 -7.48 -4.95
C GLU A 142 14.36 -7.12 -5.57
N ALA A 143 13.26 -7.48 -4.92
CA ALA A 143 11.90 -7.16 -5.39
C ALA A 143 11.66 -5.66 -5.49
N LEU A 144 12.06 -4.91 -4.45
CA LEU A 144 11.96 -3.45 -4.43
C LEU A 144 12.84 -2.80 -5.51
N GLY A 145 14.04 -3.34 -5.75
CA GLY A 145 14.92 -2.91 -6.85
C GLY A 145 14.26 -3.11 -8.21
N ALA A 146 13.70 -4.30 -8.45
CA ALA A 146 12.99 -4.64 -9.68
C ALA A 146 11.78 -3.72 -9.92
N TRP A 147 10.94 -3.50 -8.91
CA TRP A 147 9.83 -2.56 -8.99
C TRP A 147 10.28 -1.16 -9.39
N GLN A 148 11.29 -0.63 -8.69
CA GLN A 148 11.83 0.70 -8.96
C GLN A 148 12.39 0.82 -10.38
N GLN A 149 13.14 -0.19 -10.84
CA GLN A 149 13.72 -0.22 -12.18
C GLN A 149 12.63 -0.22 -13.25
N LEU A 150 11.67 -1.15 -13.17
CA LEU A 150 10.61 -1.31 -14.16
C LEU A 150 9.71 -0.07 -14.24
N VAL A 151 9.33 0.51 -13.10
CA VAL A 151 8.50 1.73 -13.08
C VAL A 151 9.29 2.96 -13.59
N ARG A 152 10.58 3.08 -13.29
CA ARG A 152 11.40 4.18 -13.83
C ARG A 152 11.61 4.08 -15.34
N GLN A 153 11.72 2.86 -15.84
CA GLN A 153 12.00 2.59 -17.25
C GLN A 153 10.73 2.67 -18.12
N HIS A 154 9.63 2.12 -17.64
CA HIS A 154 8.39 1.93 -18.42
C HIS A 154 7.19 2.74 -17.92
N GLY A 155 7.27 3.33 -16.71
CA GLY A 155 6.22 4.21 -16.18
C GLY A 155 6.35 5.63 -16.75
N GLU A 156 5.27 6.37 -16.69
CA GLU A 156 5.22 7.77 -17.12
C GLU A 156 5.41 8.74 -15.94
N LEU A 157 5.81 9.99 -16.21
CA LEU A 157 5.88 11.01 -15.18
C LEU A 157 4.49 11.29 -14.60
N ALA A 158 4.43 11.45 -13.28
CA ALA A 158 3.19 11.78 -12.60
C ALA A 158 2.67 13.15 -13.07
N PRO A 159 1.38 13.26 -13.46
CA PRO A 159 0.79 14.52 -13.89
C PRO A 159 0.75 15.55 -12.75
N GLY A 160 0.81 16.84 -13.10
CA GLY A 160 0.70 17.96 -12.16
C GLY A 160 1.87 18.93 -12.25
N PRO A 161 1.90 19.96 -11.38
CA PRO A 161 2.93 20.99 -11.43
C PRO A 161 4.30 20.39 -11.10
N ALA A 162 5.19 20.39 -12.09
CA ALA A 162 6.58 19.93 -11.93
C ALA A 162 7.45 21.02 -11.29
N VAL A 163 8.52 20.59 -10.59
CA VAL A 163 9.61 21.51 -10.20
C VAL A 163 10.20 22.10 -11.48
N ARG A 164 10.02 23.42 -11.71
CA ARG A 164 10.70 24.12 -12.79
C ARG A 164 12.19 24.15 -12.47
N GLU A 165 13.00 23.58 -13.34
CA GLU A 165 14.45 23.78 -13.30
C GLU A 165 14.74 25.29 -13.54
N GLY A 166 15.32 25.94 -12.55
CA GLY A 166 15.77 27.33 -12.71
C GLY A 166 15.29 28.36 -11.67
N LEU A 167 14.34 28.02 -10.80
CA LEU A 167 14.08 28.88 -9.64
C LEU A 167 14.83 28.28 -8.45
N GLY A 168 15.91 28.96 -8.07
CA GLY A 168 16.78 28.57 -6.96
C GLY A 168 15.98 28.17 -5.72
N VAL A 169 16.45 27.14 -5.06
CA VAL A 169 16.07 26.80 -3.70
C VAL A 169 16.24 28.07 -2.86
N VAL A 170 15.14 28.74 -2.55
CA VAL A 170 15.13 29.79 -1.55
C VAL A 170 15.40 29.11 -0.22
N GLY A 171 16.54 29.45 0.33
CA GLY A 171 17.18 28.84 1.48
C GLY A 171 16.31 28.71 2.70
N GLU A 172 16.74 27.84 3.56
CA GLU A 172 16.40 27.77 4.97
C GLU A 172 16.55 29.17 5.58
N GLY A 173 15.41 29.85 5.76
CA GLY A 173 15.31 31.12 6.43
C GLY A 173 14.45 30.94 7.66
N SER A 174 15.09 30.88 8.84
CA SER A 174 14.46 31.05 10.13
C SER A 174 13.72 32.39 10.18
N GLY A 175 12.39 32.35 10.21
CA GLY A 175 11.54 33.53 10.34
C GLY A 175 10.25 33.17 11.04
N VAL A 176 10.15 33.57 12.30
CA VAL A 176 8.96 33.52 13.15
C VAL A 176 7.88 34.44 12.55
N GLY A 177 6.65 33.95 12.43
CA GLY A 177 5.44 34.77 12.29
C GLY A 177 4.75 34.68 10.94
N GLY A 178 3.61 34.01 10.94
CA GLY A 178 2.66 34.03 9.84
C GLY A 178 1.98 32.68 9.63
N GLU A 179 0.84 32.46 10.29
CA GLU A 179 -0.04 31.32 10.06
C GLU A 179 -0.69 31.40 8.66
N GLY A 180 0.04 30.97 7.66
CA GLY A 180 -0.46 30.65 6.34
C GLY A 180 -0.30 29.16 6.11
N LEU A 181 -1.42 28.45 5.91
CA LEU A 181 -1.45 27.01 5.60
C LEU A 181 -0.75 26.77 4.25
N ARG A 182 0.56 26.79 4.24
CA ARG A 182 1.31 26.29 3.09
C ARG A 182 1.27 24.79 3.16
N VAL A 183 0.48 24.16 2.27
CA VAL A 183 0.75 22.77 1.93
C VAL A 183 2.19 22.74 1.47
N GLN A 184 3.09 22.26 2.31
CA GLN A 184 4.47 22.05 1.95
C GLN A 184 4.46 21.10 0.75
N GLY A 185 4.67 21.63 -0.49
CA GLY A 185 4.66 20.87 -1.71
C GLY A 185 3.45 21.09 -2.61
N SER A 186 3.22 22.33 -3.06
CA SER A 186 2.39 22.58 -4.25
C SER A 186 2.95 21.97 -5.53
N VAL A 187 4.02 21.17 -5.43
CA VAL A 187 4.78 20.66 -6.57
C VAL A 187 4.94 19.15 -6.43
N VAL A 188 4.60 18.43 -7.48
CA VAL A 188 4.77 16.96 -7.54
C VAL A 188 6.22 16.58 -7.23
N PRO A 189 6.49 15.66 -6.32
CA PRO A 189 7.84 15.25 -5.96
C PRO A 189 8.64 14.81 -7.18
N ARG A 190 9.89 15.27 -7.29
CA ARG A 190 10.78 14.91 -8.40
C ARG A 190 10.89 13.40 -8.53
N GLY A 191 10.69 12.90 -9.75
CA GLY A 191 10.80 11.48 -10.09
C GLY A 191 9.60 10.63 -9.64
N LEU A 192 8.50 11.25 -9.19
CA LEU A 192 7.26 10.53 -8.99
C LEU A 192 6.71 10.05 -10.34
N ARG A 193 6.30 8.79 -10.42
CA ARG A 193 5.86 8.15 -11.65
C ARG A 193 4.58 7.36 -11.44
N VAL A 194 3.76 7.34 -12.46
CA VAL A 194 2.67 6.37 -12.60
C VAL A 194 3.26 5.06 -13.09
N SER A 195 2.85 3.93 -12.53
CA SER A 195 3.26 2.59 -12.98
C SER A 195 2.85 2.36 -14.44
N PRO A 196 3.48 1.42 -15.17
CA PRO A 196 3.05 1.08 -16.53
C PRO A 196 1.58 0.71 -16.60
N THR A 197 0.91 1.04 -17.71
CA THR A 197 -0.47 0.60 -17.98
C THR A 197 -0.58 -0.91 -18.08
N ALA A 198 -1.78 -1.47 -17.96
CA ALA A 198 -1.99 -2.91 -18.20
C ALA A 198 -1.50 -3.34 -19.59
N ALA A 199 -1.75 -2.53 -20.62
CA ALA A 199 -1.25 -2.79 -21.97
C ALA A 199 0.29 -2.80 -22.01
N ALA A 200 0.95 -1.87 -21.33
CA ALA A 200 2.40 -1.80 -21.25
C ALA A 200 2.98 -3.01 -20.49
N TRP A 201 2.39 -3.42 -19.34
CA TRP A 201 2.77 -4.63 -18.63
C TRP A 201 2.60 -5.90 -19.49
N ALA A 202 1.49 -6.01 -20.22
CA ALA A 202 1.22 -7.16 -21.09
C ALA A 202 2.20 -7.25 -22.28
N ALA A 203 2.59 -6.10 -22.84
CA ALA A 203 3.49 -6.01 -23.98
C ALA A 203 4.98 -5.94 -23.61
N MET A 204 5.31 -5.83 -22.32
CA MET A 204 6.69 -5.66 -21.85
C MET A 204 7.56 -6.87 -22.24
N PRO A 205 8.73 -6.63 -22.86
CA PRO A 205 9.60 -7.72 -23.30
C PRO A 205 10.22 -8.47 -22.12
N SER A 206 10.47 -9.77 -22.32
CA SER A 206 11.05 -10.64 -21.28
C SER A 206 12.46 -10.23 -20.83
N TRP A 207 13.24 -9.56 -21.69
CA TRP A 207 14.58 -9.11 -21.34
C TRP A 207 14.57 -7.99 -20.30
N ASP A 208 13.54 -7.11 -20.30
CA ASP A 208 13.42 -6.04 -19.30
C ASP A 208 13.15 -6.64 -17.91
N PHE A 209 12.29 -7.66 -17.82
CA PHE A 209 12.06 -8.41 -16.58
C PHE A 209 13.33 -9.16 -16.12
N ARG A 210 14.07 -9.79 -17.06
CA ARG A 210 15.32 -10.47 -16.73
C ARG A 210 16.40 -9.50 -16.25
N GLN A 211 16.51 -8.33 -16.87
CA GLN A 211 17.42 -7.27 -16.45
C GLN A 211 17.08 -6.74 -15.04
N ALA A 212 15.82 -6.73 -14.68
CA ALA A 212 15.33 -6.39 -13.35
C ALA A 212 15.45 -7.57 -12.34
N GLY A 213 16.04 -8.72 -12.73
CA GLY A 213 16.18 -9.89 -11.85
C GLY A 213 14.92 -10.73 -11.69
N ILE A 214 13.93 -10.57 -12.56
CA ILE A 214 12.65 -11.28 -12.47
C ILE A 214 12.67 -12.54 -13.35
N THR A 215 12.26 -13.68 -12.78
CA THR A 215 12.19 -14.95 -13.50
C THR A 215 11.08 -14.96 -14.55
N GLN A 216 11.25 -15.81 -15.57
CA GLN A 216 10.25 -16.02 -16.63
C GLN A 216 8.87 -16.37 -16.05
N ARG A 217 8.82 -17.16 -14.97
CA ARG A 217 7.58 -17.57 -14.31
C ARG A 217 6.82 -16.34 -13.78
N ARG A 218 7.48 -15.43 -13.03
CA ARG A 218 6.85 -14.22 -12.48
C ARG A 218 6.44 -13.24 -13.57
N TRP A 219 7.28 -13.08 -14.60
CA TRP A 219 6.92 -12.28 -15.77
C TRP A 219 5.64 -12.79 -16.45
N ASN A 220 5.50 -14.12 -16.65
CA ASN A 220 4.28 -14.70 -17.22
C ASN A 220 3.03 -14.40 -16.37
N VAL A 221 3.16 -14.42 -15.03
CA VAL A 221 2.05 -14.08 -14.13
C VAL A 221 1.64 -12.62 -14.31
N VAL A 222 2.60 -11.69 -14.35
CA VAL A 222 2.32 -10.26 -14.58
C VAL A 222 1.64 -10.04 -15.93
N GLN A 223 2.14 -10.63 -17.00
CA GLN A 223 1.53 -10.51 -18.33
C GLN A 223 0.09 -11.06 -18.38
N GLN A 224 -0.14 -12.22 -17.79
CA GLN A 224 -1.48 -12.82 -17.74
C GLN A 224 -2.44 -11.97 -16.89
N ALA A 225 -1.97 -11.43 -15.76
CA ALA A 225 -2.77 -10.53 -14.93
C ALA A 225 -3.12 -9.24 -15.68
N ALA A 226 -2.14 -8.63 -16.34
CA ALA A 226 -2.32 -7.41 -17.11
C ALA A 226 -3.31 -7.60 -18.26
N SER A 227 -3.21 -8.71 -18.99
CA SER A 227 -4.15 -9.08 -20.07
C SER A 227 -5.58 -9.33 -19.57
N ARG A 228 -5.75 -9.64 -18.29
CA ARG A 228 -7.05 -9.89 -17.64
C ARG A 228 -7.45 -8.78 -16.67
N GLN A 229 -6.85 -7.60 -16.76
CA GLN A 229 -7.09 -6.48 -15.83
C GLN A 229 -8.58 -6.24 -15.60
N VAL A 230 -9.38 -6.14 -16.67
CA VAL A 230 -10.83 -5.86 -16.57
C VAL A 230 -11.56 -6.92 -15.74
N GLN A 231 -11.17 -8.19 -15.85
CA GLN A 231 -11.77 -9.28 -15.07
C GLN A 231 -11.35 -9.20 -13.61
N LEU A 232 -10.08 -8.90 -13.34
CA LEU A 232 -9.55 -8.75 -12.00
C LEU A 232 -10.18 -7.54 -11.28
N GLU A 233 -10.30 -6.40 -11.96
CA GLU A 233 -10.93 -5.19 -11.38
C GLU A 233 -12.43 -5.39 -11.09
N ARG A 234 -13.12 -6.32 -11.79
CA ARG A 234 -14.51 -6.67 -11.44
C ARG A 234 -14.67 -7.26 -10.05
N THR A 235 -13.62 -7.86 -9.47
CA THR A 235 -13.66 -8.37 -8.09
C THR A 235 -13.93 -7.28 -7.06
N LEU A 236 -13.64 -6.02 -7.37
CA LEU A 236 -13.94 -4.87 -6.49
C LEU A 236 -15.44 -4.69 -6.24
N ARG A 237 -16.30 -5.20 -7.12
CA ARG A 237 -17.76 -5.18 -6.98
C ARG A 237 -18.26 -6.19 -5.94
N LEU A 238 -17.44 -7.16 -5.56
CA LEU A 238 -17.74 -8.17 -4.53
C LEU A 238 -17.52 -7.63 -3.10
N GLY A 239 -17.14 -6.34 -2.96
CA GLY A 239 -16.96 -5.69 -1.67
C GLY A 239 -15.50 -5.66 -1.20
N ARG A 240 -15.31 -5.77 0.11
CA ARG A 240 -13.98 -5.64 0.76
C ARG A 240 -13.23 -6.99 0.86
N GLY A 241 -13.28 -7.82 -0.16
CA GLY A 241 -12.55 -9.09 -0.21
C GLY A 241 -13.42 -10.30 0.12
N GLY A 242 -12.85 -11.25 0.85
CA GLY A 242 -13.53 -12.49 1.23
C GLY A 242 -13.26 -13.69 0.29
N PRO A 243 -13.93 -14.84 0.55
CA PRO A 243 -13.61 -16.11 -0.12
C PRO A 243 -13.85 -16.11 -1.62
N GLU A 244 -14.83 -15.35 -2.11
CA GLU A 244 -15.13 -15.27 -3.54
C GLU A 244 -14.05 -14.51 -4.30
N VAL A 245 -13.58 -13.38 -3.75
CA VAL A 245 -12.44 -12.63 -4.31
C VAL A 245 -11.19 -13.49 -4.30
N ASP A 246 -10.91 -14.19 -3.19
CA ASP A 246 -9.77 -15.11 -3.08
C ASP A 246 -9.81 -16.18 -4.19
N ARG A 247 -10.96 -16.82 -4.39
CA ARG A 247 -11.15 -17.83 -5.41
C ARG A 247 -10.88 -17.30 -6.84
N VAL A 248 -11.36 -16.09 -7.14
CA VAL A 248 -11.16 -15.48 -8.47
C VAL A 248 -9.69 -15.11 -8.68
N LEU A 249 -9.02 -14.51 -7.69
CA LEU A 249 -7.61 -14.17 -7.79
C LEU A 249 -6.73 -15.41 -7.95
N ARG A 250 -6.99 -16.45 -7.17
CA ARG A 250 -6.22 -17.71 -7.20
C ARG A 250 -6.50 -18.59 -8.43
N ALA A 251 -7.55 -18.30 -9.19
CA ALA A 251 -7.76 -18.93 -10.49
C ALA A 251 -6.70 -18.51 -11.53
N LEU A 252 -5.94 -17.41 -11.27
CA LEU A 252 -4.82 -17.03 -12.10
C LEU A 252 -3.59 -17.87 -11.71
N PRO A 253 -3.00 -18.65 -12.64
CA PRO A 253 -1.79 -19.43 -12.38
C PRO A 253 -0.66 -18.57 -11.82
N GLY A 254 -0.06 -19.01 -10.71
CA GLY A 254 0.99 -18.27 -10.02
C GLY A 254 0.50 -17.34 -8.89
N ILE A 255 -0.80 -17.20 -8.68
CA ILE A 255 -1.37 -16.51 -7.53
C ILE A 255 -1.73 -17.54 -6.46
N GLY A 256 -0.92 -17.63 -5.41
CA GLY A 256 -1.15 -18.46 -4.23
C GLY A 256 -1.91 -17.73 -3.13
N VAL A 257 -2.07 -18.39 -1.98
CA VAL A 257 -2.76 -17.84 -0.79
C VAL A 257 -2.13 -16.54 -0.34
N TRP A 258 -0.80 -16.50 -0.19
CA TRP A 258 -0.02 -15.33 0.22
C TRP A 258 -0.22 -14.13 -0.75
N THR A 259 -0.06 -14.37 -2.04
CA THR A 259 -0.22 -13.33 -3.07
C THR A 259 -1.65 -12.78 -3.09
N SER A 260 -2.66 -13.66 -3.07
CA SER A 260 -4.06 -13.27 -3.01
C SER A 260 -4.37 -12.44 -1.75
N ALA A 261 -3.86 -12.84 -0.59
CA ALA A 261 -4.06 -12.10 0.65
C ALA A 261 -3.52 -10.67 0.55
N LEU A 262 -2.29 -10.48 0.08
CA LEU A 262 -1.69 -9.15 -0.07
C LEU A 262 -2.42 -8.26 -1.09
N ILE A 263 -2.93 -8.85 -2.18
CA ILE A 263 -3.77 -8.12 -3.15
C ILE A 263 -5.07 -7.67 -2.47
N ARG A 264 -5.75 -8.57 -1.74
CA ARG A 264 -7.00 -8.27 -1.03
C ARG A 264 -6.80 -7.19 0.03
N GLN A 265 -5.72 -7.23 0.78
CA GLN A 265 -5.38 -6.19 1.76
C GLN A 265 -5.27 -4.81 1.12
N ARG A 266 -4.55 -4.69 -0.01
CA ARG A 266 -4.22 -3.41 -0.65
C ARG A 266 -5.34 -2.89 -1.56
N ALA A 267 -5.91 -3.76 -2.39
CA ALA A 267 -6.93 -3.38 -3.37
C ALA A 267 -8.34 -3.33 -2.78
N HIS A 268 -8.67 -4.28 -1.91
CA HIS A 268 -10.04 -4.45 -1.39
C HIS A 268 -10.20 -3.94 0.04
N GLY A 269 -9.08 -3.77 0.79
CA GLY A 269 -9.13 -3.45 2.21
C GLY A 269 -9.74 -4.57 3.04
N ASP A 270 -9.44 -5.83 2.68
CA ASP A 270 -10.00 -7.02 3.32
C ASP A 270 -9.54 -7.15 4.78
N PRO A 271 -10.45 -7.10 5.75
CA PRO A 271 -10.11 -7.18 7.16
C PRO A 271 -9.74 -8.60 7.62
N ASP A 272 -9.98 -9.60 6.76
CA ASP A 272 -9.82 -11.02 7.12
C ASP A 272 -8.89 -11.80 6.18
N ALA A 273 -7.89 -11.14 5.62
CA ALA A 273 -6.91 -11.71 4.69
C ALA A 273 -5.48 -11.72 5.27
N PRO A 274 -5.16 -12.49 6.34
CA PRO A 274 -3.78 -12.63 6.79
C PRO A 274 -2.92 -13.24 5.69
N ALA A 275 -1.67 -12.78 5.56
CA ALA A 275 -0.74 -13.27 4.56
C ALA A 275 -0.10 -14.60 5.03
N PHE A 276 -0.89 -15.68 5.02
CA PHE A 276 -0.37 -17.03 5.26
C PHE A 276 0.66 -17.39 4.19
N GLY A 277 1.73 -18.07 4.58
CA GLY A 277 2.92 -18.31 3.75
C GLY A 277 4.01 -17.27 3.94
N ASP A 278 3.77 -16.19 4.71
CA ASP A 278 4.80 -15.24 5.10
C ASP A 278 5.43 -15.66 6.43
N ALA A 279 6.60 -16.29 6.34
CA ALA A 279 7.30 -16.81 7.53
C ALA A 279 7.65 -15.72 8.57
N HIS A 280 7.83 -14.47 8.16
CA HIS A 280 8.11 -13.38 9.10
C HIS A 280 6.85 -12.98 9.87
N ILE A 281 5.73 -12.85 9.17
CA ILE A 281 4.44 -12.50 9.77
C ILE A 281 3.97 -13.62 10.70
N SER A 282 3.94 -14.87 10.22
CA SER A 282 3.46 -16.01 11.02
C SER A 282 4.26 -16.19 12.30
N ARG A 283 5.59 -16.18 12.21
CA ARG A 283 6.47 -16.29 13.38
C ARG A 283 6.33 -15.10 14.33
N GLY A 284 6.18 -13.89 13.79
CA GLY A 284 5.96 -12.68 14.60
C GLY A 284 4.67 -12.76 15.40
N VAL A 285 3.57 -13.19 14.76
CA VAL A 285 2.27 -13.38 15.42
C VAL A 285 2.35 -14.47 16.50
N CYS A 286 2.92 -15.65 16.20
CA CYS A 286 3.11 -16.73 17.17
C CYS A 286 3.95 -16.27 18.38
N TRP A 287 5.03 -15.52 18.13
CA TRP A 287 5.85 -14.98 19.21
C TRP A 287 5.11 -13.99 20.09
N VAL A 288 4.36 -13.06 19.51
CA VAL A 288 3.68 -12.02 20.26
C VAL A 288 2.50 -12.58 21.03
N LEU A 289 1.68 -13.45 20.41
CA LEU A 289 0.46 -13.98 21.02
C LEU A 289 0.70 -15.18 21.97
N ALA A 290 1.70 -16.03 21.66
CA ALA A 290 1.90 -17.27 22.43
C ALA A 290 3.30 -17.44 23.01
N LYS A 291 4.26 -16.52 22.70
CA LYS A 291 5.69 -16.65 23.02
C LYS A 291 6.36 -17.87 22.40
N GLU A 292 5.80 -18.36 21.31
CA GLU A 292 6.29 -19.56 20.61
C GLU A 292 7.23 -19.16 19.47
N LEU A 293 8.42 -19.78 19.43
CA LEU A 293 9.40 -19.65 18.35
C LEU A 293 9.35 -20.91 17.49
N LEU A 294 8.47 -20.87 16.49
CA LEU A 294 8.22 -22.01 15.62
C LEU A 294 9.03 -21.94 14.31
N PRO A 295 9.34 -23.10 13.69
CA PRO A 295 9.76 -23.16 12.31
C PRO A 295 8.72 -22.55 11.37
N ALA A 296 9.14 -22.05 10.20
CA ALA A 296 8.22 -21.41 9.26
C ALA A 296 7.06 -22.32 8.83
N ALA A 297 7.34 -23.62 8.66
CA ALA A 297 6.33 -24.61 8.24
C ALA A 297 5.19 -24.82 9.26
N GLU A 298 5.47 -24.65 10.55
CA GLU A 298 4.50 -24.83 11.64
C GLU A 298 3.82 -23.51 12.03
N ALA A 299 4.49 -22.39 11.75
CA ALA A 299 4.04 -21.07 12.18
C ALA A 299 2.70 -20.65 11.52
N ASP A 300 2.45 -21.04 10.27
CA ASP A 300 1.21 -20.67 9.56
C ASP A 300 -0.02 -21.37 10.15
N GLU A 301 0.08 -22.67 10.45
CA GLU A 301 -1.00 -23.42 11.08
C GLU A 301 -1.29 -22.85 12.48
N ARG A 302 -0.24 -22.61 13.25
CA ARG A 302 -0.36 -22.03 14.58
C ARG A 302 -0.91 -20.60 14.55
N MET A 303 -0.50 -19.77 13.60
CA MET A 303 -1.08 -18.44 13.42
C MET A 303 -2.58 -18.52 13.09
N THR A 304 -3.01 -19.50 12.30
CA THR A 304 -4.42 -19.71 11.98
C THR A 304 -5.24 -19.99 13.24
N GLU A 305 -4.76 -20.85 14.13
CA GLU A 305 -5.40 -21.15 15.41
C GLU A 305 -5.45 -19.91 16.32
N LEU A 306 -4.31 -19.22 16.47
CA LEU A 306 -4.20 -18.04 17.34
C LEU A 306 -5.08 -16.89 16.89
N LEU A 307 -5.32 -16.73 15.59
CA LEU A 307 -6.17 -15.68 15.04
C LEU A 307 -7.66 -16.06 14.97
N GLN A 308 -8.03 -17.30 15.23
CA GLN A 308 -9.43 -17.77 15.16
C GLN A 308 -10.41 -16.95 16.01
N PRO A 309 -10.05 -16.45 17.22
CA PRO A 309 -10.95 -15.60 18.00
C PRO A 309 -11.38 -14.29 17.30
N TRP A 310 -10.66 -13.88 16.25
CA TRP A 310 -10.94 -12.69 15.45
C TRP A 310 -11.31 -13.02 14.00
N ALA A 311 -11.94 -14.19 13.79
CA ALA A 311 -12.46 -14.54 12.47
C ALA A 311 -13.33 -13.41 11.89
N GLY A 312 -13.11 -13.05 10.62
CA GLY A 312 -13.70 -11.87 9.96
C GLY A 312 -12.84 -10.60 10.08
N GLN A 313 -11.88 -10.55 11.01
CA GLN A 313 -11.03 -9.39 11.29
C GLN A 313 -9.55 -9.77 11.54
N ARG A 314 -9.16 -10.96 11.12
CA ARG A 314 -7.81 -11.51 11.39
C ARG A 314 -6.70 -10.61 10.85
N GLN A 315 -6.88 -10.03 9.64
CA GLN A 315 -5.90 -9.12 9.05
C GLN A 315 -5.80 -7.80 9.84
N ARG A 316 -6.89 -7.30 10.40
CA ARG A 316 -6.84 -6.12 11.29
C ARG A 316 -5.94 -6.38 12.49
N VAL A 317 -6.11 -7.54 13.14
CA VAL A 317 -5.26 -7.92 14.28
C VAL A 317 -3.79 -8.02 13.86
N VAL A 318 -3.49 -8.67 12.73
CA VAL A 318 -2.13 -8.75 12.19
C VAL A 318 -1.57 -7.35 11.92
N ALA A 319 -2.34 -6.45 11.28
CA ALA A 319 -1.90 -5.08 10.98
C ALA A 319 -1.56 -4.30 12.26
N LEU A 320 -2.38 -4.42 13.31
CA LEU A 320 -2.11 -3.80 14.62
C LEU A 320 -0.83 -4.35 15.25
N LEU A 321 -0.66 -5.66 15.25
CA LEU A 321 0.54 -6.30 15.81
C LEU A 321 1.81 -5.89 15.03
N LEU A 322 1.76 -5.85 13.70
CA LEU A 322 2.87 -5.39 12.86
C LEU A 322 3.19 -3.91 13.09
N ALA A 323 2.17 -3.06 13.26
CA ALA A 323 2.36 -1.65 13.62
C ALA A 323 3.03 -1.51 14.99
N ALA A 324 2.77 -2.43 15.92
CA ALA A 324 3.41 -2.49 17.24
C ALA A 324 4.81 -3.12 17.22
N GLY A 325 5.30 -3.57 16.05
CA GLY A 325 6.64 -4.17 15.90
C GLY A 325 6.66 -5.66 16.21
N ALA A 326 5.62 -6.40 15.85
CA ALA A 326 5.55 -7.86 16.02
C ALA A 326 6.62 -8.56 15.15
N GLU A 327 7.77 -8.84 15.74
CA GLU A 327 8.85 -9.63 15.15
C GLU A 327 9.29 -10.74 16.10
N ALA A 328 9.50 -11.93 15.55
CA ALA A 328 10.12 -13.00 16.31
C ALA A 328 11.63 -12.72 16.51
N PRO A 329 12.23 -13.05 17.67
CA PRO A 329 13.65 -12.93 17.87
C PRO A 329 14.43 -13.69 16.79
N ARG A 330 15.42 -13.05 16.19
CA ARG A 330 16.30 -13.68 15.20
C ARG A 330 17.28 -14.62 15.91
N ARG A 331 17.26 -15.91 15.57
CA ARG A 331 18.29 -16.87 15.99
C ARG A 331 19.26 -17.06 14.81
N GLY A 332 20.51 -16.65 14.99
CA GLY A 332 21.60 -16.91 14.03
C GLY A 332 22.26 -15.66 13.45
N PRO A 333 23.45 -15.82 12.82
CA PRO A 333 24.14 -14.72 12.16
C PRO A 333 23.28 -14.20 10.99
N ARG A 334 23.40 -12.90 10.71
CA ARG A 334 22.80 -12.30 9.52
C ARG A 334 23.32 -13.04 8.30
N ALA A 335 22.42 -13.56 7.45
CA ALA A 335 22.83 -14.08 6.15
C ALA A 335 23.54 -12.93 5.40
N SER A 336 24.82 -13.12 5.09
CA SER A 336 25.56 -12.21 4.22
C SER A 336 24.94 -12.28 2.84
N ILE A 337 24.60 -11.15 2.27
CA ILE A 337 24.19 -11.04 0.87
C ILE A 337 25.39 -11.51 0.04
N PRO A 338 25.26 -12.52 -0.84
CA PRO A 338 26.32 -12.88 -1.75
C PRO A 338 26.59 -11.68 -2.68
N THR A 339 27.72 -11.01 -2.50
CA THR A 339 28.21 -10.03 -3.48
C THR A 339 28.74 -10.79 -4.66
N HIS A 340 27.90 -11.09 -5.64
CA HIS A 340 28.38 -11.49 -6.95
C HIS A 340 28.94 -10.24 -7.64
N ARG A 341 30.28 -10.19 -7.70
CA ARG A 341 31.02 -9.31 -8.62
C ARG A 341 30.87 -9.82 -10.05
#